data_ffdc79676d5e0b39a730175ad72f40db
#
_entry.id   ffdc79676d5e0b39a730175ad72f40db
#
_cell.length_a   1.000
_cell.length_b   1.000
_cell.length_c   1.000
_cell.angle_alpha   90.00
_cell.angle_beta   90.00
_cell.angle_gamma   90.00
#
_symmetry.space_group_name_H-M   'P 1'
#
loop_
_entity.id
_entity.type
_entity.pdbx_description
1 polymer ?
#
loop_
_entity_poly.entity_id
_entity_poly.type
_entity_poly.pdbx_seq_one_letter_code
_entity_poly.pdbx_strand_id
1 'polypeptide(L)'
;MDGNRITMLGTGNAHATRCYNTCFALHSAAGCVLLVDAGGGNGILSQLECAGLRKEEIHDLFVTHAHTDHLLGVIWIVRMALQFRYSLNAWSHAKVLSLLDGICRQILPQKEVARLGDLVTFHRLEDGGTFRVGDMSFQCFDIHSSKESQFGFTATFANGLRLCCLGDEPFNPLCREYAQDAYWLMHEAFCTYADRERFRPYEKSHSTARHARTDTPRLRSCNKNQQ
;
A
#
# COMPACT_ATOMS: atom_id res chain seq x y z
N MET A 1 -3.73 -10.19 22.36
CA MET A 1 -3.16 -9.36 21.27
C MET A 1 -4.31 -8.99 20.38
N ASP A 2 -4.43 -7.74 20.04
CA ASP A 2 -5.66 -7.17 19.43
C ASP A 2 -5.94 -7.59 17.98
N GLY A 3 -5.55 -8.71 17.49
CA GLY A 3 -5.86 -9.22 16.14
C GLY A 3 -5.40 -8.37 14.95
N ASN A 4 -5.21 -7.07 15.15
CA ASN A 4 -4.70 -6.16 14.12
C ASN A 4 -3.23 -6.44 13.85
N ARG A 5 -2.84 -6.59 12.59
CA ARG A 5 -1.46 -6.88 12.20
C ARG A 5 -1.12 -6.30 10.83
N ILE A 6 0.17 -6.13 10.60
CA ILE A 6 0.74 -5.81 9.29
C ILE A 6 1.54 -7.02 8.85
N THR A 7 1.27 -7.51 7.64
CA THR A 7 2.05 -8.58 6.99
C THR A 7 2.84 -7.98 5.84
N MET A 8 4.16 -7.85 5.99
CA MET A 8 5.03 -7.40 4.89
C MET A 8 5.17 -8.54 3.88
N LEU A 9 4.81 -8.27 2.63
CA LEU A 9 4.92 -9.21 1.50
C LEU A 9 6.17 -8.95 0.68
N GLY A 10 6.67 -7.72 0.70
CA GLY A 10 7.91 -7.31 0.07
C GLY A 10 8.41 -5.98 0.61
N THR A 11 9.72 -5.75 0.50
CA THR A 11 10.40 -4.53 0.97
C THR A 11 11.43 -4.02 -0.03
N GLY A 12 11.45 -4.58 -1.25
CA GLY A 12 12.40 -4.23 -2.29
C GLY A 12 11.96 -3.01 -3.10
N ASN A 13 12.94 -2.22 -3.56
CA ASN A 13 12.73 -1.19 -4.59
C ASN A 13 12.60 -1.83 -5.99
N ALA A 14 12.36 -1.00 -7.02
CA ALA A 14 12.16 -1.44 -8.40
C ALA A 14 13.26 -2.39 -8.94
N HIS A 15 14.51 -2.24 -8.51
CA HIS A 15 15.65 -3.03 -8.98
C HIS A 15 16.05 -4.16 -8.01
N ALA A 16 15.30 -4.39 -6.96
CA ALA A 16 15.60 -5.45 -6.00
C ALA A 16 15.39 -6.83 -6.64
N THR A 17 16.41 -7.70 -6.52
CA THR A 17 16.38 -9.08 -7.05
C THR A 17 16.40 -10.14 -5.95
N ARG A 18 16.62 -9.74 -4.70
CA ARG A 18 16.73 -10.65 -3.54
C ARG A 18 15.49 -10.68 -2.66
N CYS A 19 14.61 -9.71 -2.82
CA CYS A 19 13.34 -9.62 -2.13
C CYS A 19 12.30 -9.07 -3.08
N TYR A 20 11.04 -9.35 -2.79
CA TYR A 20 9.93 -8.82 -3.59
C TYR A 20 9.75 -7.32 -3.37
N ASN A 21 9.16 -6.63 -4.35
CA ASN A 21 8.92 -5.19 -4.28
C ASN A 21 7.97 -4.83 -3.14
N THR A 22 8.06 -3.58 -2.68
CA THR A 22 7.31 -3.11 -1.51
C THR A 22 5.81 -3.29 -1.69
N CYS A 23 5.23 -4.12 -0.85
CA CYS A 23 3.79 -4.31 -0.69
C CYS A 23 3.50 -4.99 0.65
N PHE A 24 2.30 -4.82 1.17
CA PHE A 24 1.93 -5.37 2.47
C PHE A 24 0.41 -5.55 2.59
N ALA A 25 -0.01 -6.36 3.56
CA ALA A 25 -1.40 -6.53 3.92
C ALA A 25 -1.67 -6.00 5.33
N LEU A 26 -2.73 -5.20 5.48
CA LEU A 26 -3.29 -4.81 6.77
C LEU A 26 -4.41 -5.77 7.12
N HIS A 27 -4.38 -6.28 8.35
CA HIS A 27 -5.43 -7.14 8.87
C HIS A 27 -6.11 -6.47 10.04
N SER A 28 -7.42 -6.47 10.05
CA SER A 28 -8.21 -6.10 11.22
C SER A 28 -8.45 -7.28 12.14
N ALA A 29 -8.79 -6.99 13.38
CA ALA A 29 -9.20 -8.00 14.35
C ALA A 29 -10.48 -8.77 13.91
N ALA A 30 -11.32 -8.18 13.08
CA ALA A 30 -12.50 -8.79 12.49
C ALA A 30 -12.21 -9.71 11.29
N GLY A 31 -10.92 -9.85 10.90
CA GLY A 31 -10.50 -10.71 9.80
C GLY A 31 -10.56 -10.07 8.42
N CYS A 32 -10.83 -8.76 8.31
CA CYS A 32 -10.78 -8.05 7.03
C CYS A 32 -9.33 -7.80 6.63
N VAL A 33 -9.06 -7.83 5.33
CA VAL A 33 -7.72 -7.65 4.75
C VAL A 33 -7.75 -6.54 3.70
N LEU A 34 -6.87 -5.54 3.84
CA LEU A 34 -6.54 -4.60 2.78
C LEU A 34 -5.13 -4.92 2.27
N LEU A 35 -5.01 -5.26 0.99
CA LEU A 35 -3.71 -5.33 0.33
C LEU A 35 -3.29 -3.91 -0.11
N VAL A 36 -2.07 -3.51 0.18
CA VAL A 36 -1.50 -2.22 -0.23
C VAL A 36 -0.37 -2.46 -1.20
N ASP A 37 -0.57 -2.01 -2.43
CA ASP A 37 0.26 -2.32 -3.60
C ASP A 37 0.39 -3.83 -3.84
N ALA A 38 1.01 -4.22 -4.96
CA ALA A 38 1.17 -5.64 -5.25
C ALA A 38 2.51 -5.98 -5.94
N GLY A 39 3.46 -5.05 -5.89
CA GLY A 39 4.79 -5.28 -6.46
C GLY A 39 4.81 -5.28 -7.99
N GLY A 40 5.90 -5.78 -8.56
CA GLY A 40 6.22 -5.67 -9.99
C GLY A 40 5.71 -6.79 -10.89
N GLY A 41 4.92 -7.74 -10.39
CA GLY A 41 4.43 -8.83 -11.25
C GLY A 41 3.78 -10.01 -10.50
N ASN A 42 3.79 -11.18 -11.15
CA ASN A 42 3.13 -12.38 -10.61
C ASN A 42 3.76 -12.94 -9.32
N GLY A 43 4.94 -12.48 -8.94
CA GLY A 43 5.57 -12.84 -7.68
C GLY A 43 4.71 -12.55 -6.46
N ILE A 44 3.75 -11.60 -6.56
CA ILE A 44 2.77 -11.36 -5.49
C ILE A 44 2.03 -12.62 -5.07
N LEU A 45 1.70 -13.49 -6.01
CA LEU A 45 0.98 -14.73 -5.72
C LEU A 45 1.78 -15.66 -4.79
N SER A 46 3.09 -15.79 -5.03
CA SER A 46 3.99 -16.53 -4.14
C SER A 46 4.16 -15.84 -2.79
N GLN A 47 4.18 -14.50 -2.75
CA GLN A 47 4.28 -13.77 -1.49
C GLN A 47 3.03 -13.95 -0.62
N LEU A 48 1.84 -13.93 -1.22
CA LEU A 48 0.60 -14.23 -0.51
C LEU A 48 0.62 -15.66 0.05
N GLU A 49 1.00 -16.65 -0.76
CA GLU A 49 1.10 -18.05 -0.34
C GLU A 49 2.10 -18.23 0.81
N CYS A 50 3.31 -17.65 0.71
CA CYS A 50 4.32 -17.70 1.77
C CYS A 50 3.85 -17.02 3.07
N ALA A 51 2.99 -16.00 2.96
CA ALA A 51 2.38 -15.32 4.10
C ALA A 51 1.15 -16.05 4.67
N GLY A 52 0.73 -17.17 4.08
CA GLY A 52 -0.47 -17.91 4.47
C GLY A 52 -1.78 -17.18 4.12
N LEU A 53 -1.73 -16.25 3.16
CA LEU A 53 -2.88 -15.51 2.66
C LEU A 53 -3.41 -16.17 1.38
N ARG A 54 -4.66 -16.55 1.40
CA ARG A 54 -5.32 -17.04 0.19
C ARG A 54 -5.71 -15.85 -0.68
N LYS A 55 -5.50 -15.96 -1.99
CA LYS A 55 -5.86 -14.90 -2.95
C LYS A 55 -7.35 -14.53 -2.90
N GLU A 56 -8.22 -15.50 -2.56
CA GLU A 56 -9.65 -15.31 -2.41
C GLU A 56 -10.03 -14.49 -1.15
N GLU A 57 -9.09 -14.23 -0.25
CA GLU A 57 -9.29 -13.38 0.92
C GLU A 57 -9.01 -11.89 0.62
N ILE A 58 -8.43 -11.60 -0.55
CA ILE A 58 -8.11 -10.24 -0.95
C ILE A 58 -9.31 -9.64 -1.69
N HIS A 59 -10.18 -9.00 -0.93
CA HIS A 59 -11.36 -8.30 -1.48
C HIS A 59 -11.17 -6.80 -1.61
N ASP A 60 -10.16 -6.24 -0.98
CA ASP A 60 -9.86 -4.82 -0.98
C ASP A 60 -8.38 -4.56 -1.25
N LEU A 61 -8.09 -3.66 -2.14
CA LEU A 61 -6.75 -3.29 -2.59
C LEU A 61 -6.63 -1.77 -2.65
N PHE A 62 -5.59 -1.21 -2.05
CA PHE A 62 -5.20 0.18 -2.22
C PHE A 62 -3.91 0.25 -3.03
N VAL A 63 -3.89 1.10 -4.06
CA VAL A 63 -2.69 1.32 -4.87
C VAL A 63 -2.20 2.74 -4.65
N THR A 64 -0.96 2.88 -4.17
CA THR A 64 -0.39 4.16 -3.81
C THR A 64 -0.09 5.02 -5.03
N HIS A 65 0.50 4.45 -6.08
CA HIS A 65 0.91 5.15 -7.30
C HIS A 65 1.20 4.19 -8.48
N ALA A 66 1.57 4.75 -9.62
CA ALA A 66 1.65 4.04 -10.91
C ALA A 66 3.05 3.50 -11.27
N HIS A 67 4.02 3.48 -10.37
CA HIS A 67 5.30 2.86 -10.67
C HIS A 67 5.18 1.34 -10.85
N THR A 68 6.04 0.79 -11.72
CA THR A 68 5.95 -0.61 -12.15
C THR A 68 6.08 -1.61 -11.01
N ASP A 69 6.89 -1.28 -10.00
CA ASP A 69 7.16 -2.10 -8.82
C ASP A 69 6.07 -2.02 -7.73
N HIS A 70 5.03 -1.22 -7.95
CA HIS A 70 3.82 -1.13 -7.11
C HIS A 70 2.57 -1.63 -7.85
N LEU A 71 2.46 -1.30 -9.16
CA LEU A 71 1.25 -1.46 -9.94
C LEU A 71 1.14 -2.82 -10.66
N LEU A 72 2.25 -3.35 -11.22
CA LEU A 72 2.11 -4.48 -12.17
C LEU A 72 1.63 -5.78 -11.53
N GLY A 73 1.91 -5.98 -10.24
CA GLY A 73 1.35 -7.10 -9.48
C GLY A 73 -0.16 -6.99 -9.27
N VAL A 74 -0.71 -5.76 -9.26
CA VAL A 74 -2.16 -5.52 -9.12
C VAL A 74 -2.95 -6.17 -10.24
N ILE A 75 -2.40 -6.19 -11.47
CA ILE A 75 -3.02 -6.84 -12.62
C ILE A 75 -3.25 -8.34 -12.36
N TRP A 76 -2.32 -8.98 -11.65
CA TRP A 76 -2.45 -10.38 -11.26
C TRP A 76 -3.53 -10.58 -10.21
N ILE A 77 -3.68 -9.68 -9.25
CA ILE A 77 -4.76 -9.72 -8.25
C ILE A 77 -6.12 -9.54 -8.93
N VAL A 78 -6.25 -8.53 -9.82
CA VAL A 78 -7.45 -8.33 -10.64
C VAL A 78 -7.77 -9.59 -11.45
N ARG A 79 -6.78 -10.16 -12.13
CA ARG A 79 -6.97 -11.39 -12.91
C ARG A 79 -7.45 -12.56 -12.06
N MET A 80 -6.92 -12.72 -10.84
CA MET A 80 -7.37 -13.78 -9.92
C MET A 80 -8.84 -13.57 -9.54
N ALA A 81 -9.25 -12.34 -9.21
CA ALA A 81 -10.66 -12.03 -8.91
C ALA A 81 -11.58 -12.39 -10.07
N LEU A 82 -11.21 -12.01 -11.30
CA LEU A 82 -12.00 -12.31 -12.51
C LEU A 82 -12.05 -13.81 -12.83
N GLN A 83 -10.93 -14.52 -12.68
CA GLN A 83 -10.82 -15.93 -12.98
C GLN A 83 -11.56 -16.81 -11.97
N PHE A 84 -11.38 -16.53 -10.68
CA PHE A 84 -11.96 -17.30 -9.58
C PHE A 84 -13.31 -16.74 -9.11
N ARG A 85 -13.80 -15.64 -9.71
CA ARG A 85 -15.13 -15.06 -9.55
C ARG A 85 -15.45 -14.59 -8.13
N TYR A 86 -14.53 -13.85 -7.52
CA TYR A 86 -14.78 -13.13 -6.27
C TYR A 86 -14.74 -11.62 -6.48
N SER A 87 -15.40 -10.88 -5.60
CA SER A 87 -15.43 -9.41 -5.67
C SER A 87 -14.10 -8.81 -5.24
N LEU A 88 -13.65 -7.75 -5.93
CA LEU A 88 -12.48 -6.97 -5.60
C LEU A 88 -12.79 -5.49 -5.71
N ASN A 89 -12.52 -4.73 -4.66
CA ASN A 89 -12.52 -3.27 -4.67
C ASN A 89 -11.08 -2.78 -4.81
N ALA A 90 -10.82 -1.92 -5.78
CA ALA A 90 -9.52 -1.29 -5.97
C ALA A 90 -9.63 0.23 -5.76
N TRP A 91 -8.95 0.72 -4.75
CA TRP A 91 -8.97 2.11 -4.29
C TRP A 91 -7.70 2.83 -4.73
N SER A 92 -7.81 3.96 -5.42
CA SER A 92 -6.68 4.82 -5.78
C SER A 92 -7.13 6.14 -6.40
N HIS A 93 -6.17 7.01 -6.75
CA HIS A 93 -6.44 8.21 -7.54
C HIS A 93 -6.69 7.88 -9.02
N ALA A 94 -7.30 8.84 -9.73
CA ALA A 94 -7.81 8.65 -11.10
C ALA A 94 -6.78 8.08 -12.09
N LYS A 95 -5.52 8.54 -12.04
CA LYS A 95 -4.48 8.11 -12.98
C LYS A 95 -4.18 6.61 -12.86
N VAL A 96 -4.01 6.12 -11.64
CA VAL A 96 -3.75 4.69 -11.37
C VAL A 96 -4.91 3.83 -11.87
N LEU A 97 -6.14 4.20 -11.53
CA LEU A 97 -7.32 3.43 -11.93
C LEU A 97 -7.51 3.40 -13.45
N SER A 98 -7.28 4.52 -14.12
CA SER A 98 -7.34 4.59 -15.60
C SER A 98 -6.28 3.69 -16.24
N LEU A 99 -5.05 3.66 -15.71
CA LEU A 99 -4.00 2.76 -16.20
C LEU A 99 -4.36 1.30 -15.96
N LEU A 100 -4.85 0.94 -14.78
CA LEU A 100 -5.25 -0.43 -14.46
C LEU A 100 -6.36 -0.92 -15.37
N ASP A 101 -7.42 -0.15 -15.54
CA ASP A 101 -8.55 -0.51 -16.43
C ASP A 101 -8.05 -0.67 -17.87
N GLY A 102 -7.26 0.29 -18.38
CA GLY A 102 -6.70 0.26 -19.72
C GLY A 102 -5.80 -0.95 -19.97
N ILE A 103 -4.89 -1.26 -19.07
CA ILE A 103 -4.01 -2.42 -19.18
C ILE A 103 -4.83 -3.72 -19.11
N CYS A 104 -5.72 -3.85 -18.13
CA CYS A 104 -6.54 -5.06 -17.98
C CYS A 104 -7.36 -5.35 -19.25
N ARG A 105 -7.98 -4.33 -19.84
CA ARG A 105 -8.75 -4.49 -21.10
C ARG A 105 -7.92 -4.90 -22.29
N GLN A 106 -6.65 -4.52 -22.34
CA GLN A 106 -5.76 -4.81 -23.47
C GLN A 106 -5.09 -6.18 -23.36
N ILE A 107 -4.75 -6.64 -22.14
CA ILE A 107 -3.93 -7.86 -21.99
C ILE A 107 -4.71 -9.07 -21.46
N LEU A 108 -5.85 -8.88 -20.77
CA LEU A 108 -6.61 -9.99 -20.24
C LEU A 108 -7.50 -10.64 -21.32
N PRO A 109 -7.77 -11.97 -21.19
CA PRO A 109 -8.71 -12.65 -22.09
C PRO A 109 -10.09 -12.00 -22.08
N GLN A 110 -10.75 -11.93 -23.25
CA GLN A 110 -12.07 -11.30 -23.40
C GLN A 110 -13.11 -11.79 -22.38
N LYS A 111 -13.11 -13.09 -22.07
CA LYS A 111 -14.01 -13.67 -21.05
C LYS A 111 -13.77 -13.14 -19.61
N GLU A 112 -12.54 -12.69 -19.32
CA GLU A 112 -12.20 -12.06 -18.05
C GLU A 112 -12.57 -10.57 -18.10
N VAL A 113 -12.23 -9.88 -19.19
CA VAL A 113 -12.59 -8.48 -19.41
C VAL A 113 -14.12 -8.25 -19.33
N ALA A 114 -14.92 -9.16 -19.84
CA ALA A 114 -16.38 -9.08 -19.77
C ALA A 114 -16.95 -9.07 -18.34
N ARG A 115 -16.13 -9.41 -17.34
CA ARG A 115 -16.51 -9.41 -15.90
C ARG A 115 -15.97 -8.20 -15.14
N LEU A 116 -15.15 -7.34 -15.80
CA LEU A 116 -14.77 -6.06 -15.23
C LEU A 116 -16.03 -5.22 -15.02
N GLY A 117 -16.13 -4.55 -13.87
CA GLY A 117 -17.32 -3.81 -13.48
C GLY A 117 -18.33 -4.64 -12.66
N ASP A 118 -18.48 -5.94 -12.97
CA ASP A 118 -19.32 -6.83 -12.16
C ASP A 118 -18.57 -7.36 -10.92
N LEU A 119 -17.31 -7.78 -11.12
CA LEU A 119 -16.50 -8.39 -10.07
C LEU A 119 -15.40 -7.45 -9.54
N VAL A 120 -14.92 -6.52 -10.35
CA VAL A 120 -13.88 -5.57 -9.95
C VAL A 120 -14.42 -4.16 -10.01
N THR A 121 -14.46 -3.49 -8.88
CA THR A 121 -14.90 -2.10 -8.76
C THR A 121 -13.71 -1.20 -8.53
N PHE A 122 -13.53 -0.20 -9.40
CA PHE A 122 -12.51 0.83 -9.27
C PHE A 122 -13.09 2.05 -8.54
N HIS A 123 -12.62 2.31 -7.34
CA HIS A 123 -13.07 3.42 -6.50
C HIS A 123 -12.08 4.58 -6.56
N ARG A 124 -12.48 5.64 -7.23
CA ARG A 124 -11.66 6.84 -7.32
C ARG A 124 -11.65 7.59 -5.99
N LEU A 125 -10.45 7.88 -5.52
CA LEU A 125 -10.19 8.72 -4.36
C LEU A 125 -9.61 10.07 -4.80
N GLU A 126 -9.97 11.11 -4.06
CA GLU A 126 -9.37 12.43 -4.11
C GLU A 126 -8.59 12.69 -2.82
N ASP A 127 -7.77 13.74 -2.79
CA ASP A 127 -7.07 14.15 -1.58
C ASP A 127 -8.05 14.40 -0.43
N GLY A 128 -7.75 13.87 0.75
CA GLY A 128 -8.64 13.86 1.91
C GLY A 128 -9.82 12.86 1.84
N GLY A 129 -9.95 12.12 0.73
CA GLY A 129 -11.02 11.15 0.53
C GLY A 129 -10.99 10.02 1.56
N THR A 130 -12.16 9.46 1.88
CA THR A 130 -12.30 8.41 2.89
C THR A 130 -12.93 7.15 2.31
N PHE A 131 -12.58 5.99 2.86
CA PHE A 131 -13.19 4.72 2.54
C PHE A 131 -13.13 3.76 3.74
N ARG A 132 -13.79 2.62 3.64
CA ARG A 132 -13.81 1.61 4.70
C ARG A 132 -13.54 0.23 4.14
N VAL A 133 -12.82 -0.59 4.94
CA VAL A 133 -12.63 -2.02 4.70
C VAL A 133 -13.00 -2.74 5.99
N GLY A 134 -14.17 -3.35 5.99
CA GLY A 134 -14.74 -3.95 7.20
C GLY A 134 -14.85 -2.94 8.34
N ASP A 135 -14.17 -3.21 9.44
CA ASP A 135 -14.13 -2.40 10.66
C ASP A 135 -12.99 -1.34 10.67
N MET A 136 -12.16 -1.31 9.64
CA MET A 136 -11.14 -0.28 9.44
C MET A 136 -11.70 0.91 8.66
N SER A 137 -11.38 2.12 9.08
CA SER A 137 -11.64 3.37 8.34
C SER A 137 -10.34 3.99 7.85
N PHE A 138 -10.39 4.52 6.63
CA PHE A 138 -9.22 5.09 5.95
C PHE A 138 -9.52 6.51 5.52
N GLN A 139 -8.49 7.36 5.59
CA GLN A 139 -8.42 8.65 4.94
C GLN A 139 -7.16 8.70 4.09
N CYS A 140 -7.31 8.86 2.78
CA CYS A 140 -6.17 9.05 1.88
C CYS A 140 -5.78 10.53 1.80
N PHE A 141 -4.54 10.78 1.40
CA PHE A 141 -4.01 12.12 1.19
C PHE A 141 -2.91 12.11 0.12
N ASP A 142 -2.78 13.22 -0.60
CA ASP A 142 -1.65 13.42 -1.51
C ASP A 142 -0.37 13.58 -0.69
N ILE A 143 0.66 12.81 -0.98
CA ILE A 143 1.97 12.97 -0.33
C ILE A 143 2.79 14.11 -0.95
N HIS A 144 2.29 14.77 -1.96
CA HIS A 144 2.96 15.83 -2.72
C HIS A 144 4.28 15.37 -3.35
N SER A 145 4.26 14.19 -3.95
CA SER A 145 5.40 13.61 -4.61
C SER A 145 5.93 14.47 -5.76
N SER A 146 7.25 14.55 -5.88
CA SER A 146 7.92 15.27 -6.96
C SER A 146 8.09 14.43 -8.23
N LYS A 147 7.91 13.11 -8.14
CA LYS A 147 8.12 12.17 -9.24
C LYS A 147 6.82 11.82 -9.97
N GLU A 148 5.83 11.42 -9.21
CA GLU A 148 4.59 10.83 -9.68
C GLU A 148 3.48 11.11 -8.66
N SER A 149 2.25 11.36 -9.08
CA SER A 149 1.14 11.49 -8.14
C SER A 149 1.04 10.23 -7.28
N GLN A 150 1.15 10.41 -5.96
CA GLN A 150 1.11 9.33 -4.98
C GLN A 150 0.17 9.68 -3.84
N PHE A 151 -0.60 8.70 -3.40
CA PHE A 151 -1.43 8.82 -2.22
C PHE A 151 -0.88 7.98 -1.07
N GLY A 152 -0.77 8.62 0.09
CA GLY A 152 -0.67 7.97 1.37
C GLY A 152 -2.04 7.75 1.98
N PHE A 153 -2.10 7.16 3.16
CA PHE A 153 -3.34 7.04 3.93
C PHE A 153 -3.09 6.95 5.43
N THR A 154 -4.09 7.33 6.21
CA THR A 154 -4.22 6.93 7.60
C THR A 154 -5.28 5.84 7.70
N ALA A 155 -5.00 4.79 8.45
CA ALA A 155 -5.95 3.76 8.83
C ALA A 155 -6.27 3.87 10.32
N THR A 156 -7.55 3.84 10.67
CA THR A 156 -8.00 3.75 12.06
C THR A 156 -8.72 2.42 12.25
N PHE A 157 -8.19 1.60 13.15
CA PHE A 157 -8.76 0.32 13.51
C PHE A 157 -9.89 0.48 14.54
N ALA A 158 -10.76 -0.52 14.68
CA ALA A 158 -11.90 -0.47 15.61
C ALA A 158 -11.52 -0.17 17.07
N ASN A 159 -10.33 -0.57 17.49
CA ASN A 159 -9.80 -0.27 18.84
C ASN A 159 -9.16 1.14 18.97
N GLY A 160 -9.28 1.98 17.94
CA GLY A 160 -8.74 3.34 17.91
C GLY A 160 -7.24 3.44 17.59
N LEU A 161 -6.54 2.33 17.36
CA LEU A 161 -5.16 2.39 16.87
C LEU A 161 -5.11 3.02 15.48
N ARG A 162 -4.12 3.88 15.25
CA ARG A 162 -3.89 4.54 13.97
C ARG A 162 -2.59 4.06 13.33
N LEU A 163 -2.65 3.80 12.03
CA LEU A 163 -1.50 3.61 11.16
C LEU A 163 -1.47 4.75 10.15
N CYS A 164 -0.29 5.29 9.86
CA CYS A 164 -0.07 6.19 8.73
C CYS A 164 0.94 5.56 7.76
N CYS A 165 0.58 5.53 6.49
CA CYS A 165 1.45 5.12 5.38
C CYS A 165 1.77 6.34 4.52
N LEU A 166 3.07 6.67 4.37
CA LEU A 166 3.57 7.87 3.71
C LEU A 166 4.06 7.65 2.27
N GLY A 167 3.81 6.45 1.70
CA GLY A 167 4.21 6.14 0.31
C GLY A 167 5.72 5.95 0.12
N ASP A 168 6.24 6.23 -1.07
CA ASP A 168 7.58 5.89 -1.57
C ASP A 168 8.44 7.13 -1.86
N GLU A 169 8.38 8.14 -0.99
CA GLU A 169 9.22 9.35 -1.04
C GLU A 169 9.61 9.83 0.36
N PRO A 170 10.63 10.72 0.47
CA PRO A 170 10.96 11.37 1.72
C PRO A 170 9.76 12.08 2.35
N PHE A 171 9.74 12.17 3.67
CA PHE A 171 8.67 12.82 4.40
C PHE A 171 8.45 14.26 3.92
N ASN A 172 7.23 14.55 3.47
CA ASN A 172 6.82 15.90 3.17
C ASN A 172 6.17 16.53 4.42
N PRO A 173 6.65 17.72 4.88
CA PRO A 173 6.07 18.40 6.04
C PRO A 173 4.56 18.70 5.93
N LEU A 174 4.01 18.81 4.72
CA LEU A 174 2.58 18.99 4.48
C LEU A 174 1.75 17.77 4.95
N CYS A 175 2.38 16.59 5.02
CA CYS A 175 1.73 15.37 5.51
C CYS A 175 1.80 15.20 7.04
N ARG A 176 2.31 16.21 7.77
CA ARG A 176 2.55 16.13 9.23
C ARG A 176 1.29 15.79 10.01
N GLU A 177 0.17 16.41 9.70
CA GLU A 177 -1.09 16.19 10.41
C GLU A 177 -1.61 14.74 10.30
N TYR A 178 -1.38 14.10 9.16
CA TYR A 178 -1.77 12.69 8.95
C TYR A 178 -0.87 11.72 9.71
N ALA A 179 0.43 12.02 9.80
CA ALA A 179 1.41 11.19 10.50
C ALA A 179 1.41 11.40 12.02
N GLN A 180 0.93 12.56 12.49
CA GLN A 180 0.91 12.89 13.90
C GLN A 180 0.04 11.91 14.69
N ASP A 181 0.52 11.48 15.86
CA ASP A 181 -0.18 10.53 16.76
C ASP A 181 -0.47 9.15 16.14
N ALA A 182 0.15 8.79 15.02
CA ALA A 182 0.11 7.42 14.53
C ALA A 182 0.79 6.49 15.54
N TYR A 183 0.19 5.32 15.78
CA TYR A 183 0.79 4.24 16.56
C TYR A 183 1.81 3.47 15.71
N TRP A 184 1.46 3.21 14.44
CA TRP A 184 2.35 2.69 13.43
C TRP A 184 2.57 3.72 12.33
N LEU A 185 3.82 3.95 11.98
CA LEU A 185 4.21 4.77 10.85
C LEU A 185 4.97 3.91 9.84
N MET A 186 4.43 3.82 8.63
CA MET A 186 5.10 3.20 7.49
C MET A 186 5.68 4.30 6.61
N HIS A 187 6.99 4.27 6.46
CA HIS A 187 7.74 5.26 5.71
C HIS A 187 8.84 4.55 4.93
N GLU A 188 9.12 5.02 3.72
CA GLU A 188 10.22 4.50 2.93
C GLU A 188 11.57 4.76 3.59
N ALA A 189 12.52 3.86 3.35
CA ALA A 189 13.92 4.02 3.71
C ALA A 189 14.76 3.23 2.72
N PHE A 190 15.31 3.90 1.73
CA PHE A 190 16.04 3.26 0.63
C PHE A 190 17.30 2.52 1.10
N CYS A 191 17.97 3.05 2.11
CA CYS A 191 19.15 2.43 2.71
C CYS A 191 19.41 2.91 4.14
N THR A 192 20.38 2.30 4.81
CA THR A 192 20.90 2.83 6.08
C THR A 192 21.63 4.14 5.85
N TYR A 193 21.76 4.97 6.89
CA TYR A 193 22.52 6.22 6.78
C TYR A 193 24.01 5.98 6.49
N ALA A 194 24.57 4.86 6.94
CA ALA A 194 25.95 4.50 6.66
C ALA A 194 26.22 4.25 5.16
N ASP A 195 25.23 3.74 4.46
CA ASP A 195 25.33 3.40 3.02
C ASP A 195 24.94 4.53 2.08
N ARG A 196 24.61 5.73 2.57
CA ARG A 196 24.08 6.82 1.77
C ARG A 196 24.98 7.27 0.61
N GLU A 197 26.31 7.23 0.80
CA GLU A 197 27.29 7.59 -0.25
C GLU A 197 27.29 6.56 -1.38
N ARG A 198 27.11 5.29 -1.05
CA ARG A 198 27.04 4.19 -2.01
C ARG A 198 25.76 4.20 -2.83
N PHE A 199 24.62 4.41 -2.21
CA PHE A 199 23.31 4.30 -2.85
C PHE A 199 22.73 5.64 -3.31
N ARG A 200 23.23 6.76 -2.80
CA ARG A 200 22.81 8.14 -3.13
C ARG A 200 21.29 8.31 -3.13
N PRO A 201 20.61 8.00 -2.02
CA PRO A 201 19.15 8.01 -1.98
C PRO A 201 18.56 9.39 -2.28
N TYR A 202 19.19 10.45 -1.82
CA TYR A 202 18.70 11.83 -1.99
C TYR A 202 18.67 12.29 -3.46
N GLU A 203 19.61 11.81 -4.29
CA GLU A 203 19.65 12.10 -5.72
C GLU A 203 18.49 11.42 -6.48
N LYS A 204 17.83 10.46 -5.84
CA LYS A 204 16.71 9.67 -6.37
C LYS A 204 15.38 10.00 -5.70
N SER A 205 15.30 11.10 -4.95
CA SER A 205 14.16 11.48 -4.12
C SER A 205 13.72 10.34 -3.18
N HIS A 206 14.70 9.76 -2.48
CA HIS A 206 14.48 8.79 -1.41
C HIS A 206 15.20 9.22 -0.14
N SER A 207 14.85 8.60 0.99
CA SER A 207 15.46 8.88 2.28
C SER A 207 16.33 7.72 2.80
N THR A 208 16.97 7.94 3.94
CA THR A 208 17.62 6.88 4.70
C THR A 208 16.80 6.56 5.94
N ALA A 209 16.98 5.39 6.52
CA ALA A 209 16.30 4.98 7.75
C ALA A 209 16.47 6.00 8.90
N ARG A 210 17.57 6.76 8.92
CA ARG A 210 17.79 7.85 9.88
C ARG A 210 16.81 9.01 9.64
N HIS A 211 16.67 9.48 8.40
CA HIS A 211 15.78 10.59 8.06
C HIS A 211 14.31 10.17 8.21
N ALA A 212 13.95 8.99 7.75
CA ALA A 212 12.62 8.44 8.00
C ALA A 212 12.21 8.52 9.49
N ARG A 213 13.18 8.29 10.41
CA ARG A 213 12.94 8.37 11.85
C ARG A 213 12.95 9.79 12.40
N THR A 214 13.81 10.69 11.89
CA THR A 214 14.02 12.04 12.46
C THR A 214 13.08 13.08 11.91
N ASP A 215 12.69 12.96 10.65
CA ASP A 215 11.93 13.99 9.93
C ASP A 215 10.42 13.83 10.16
N THR A 216 9.97 12.62 10.51
CA THR A 216 8.58 12.35 10.84
C THR A 216 8.19 12.82 12.25
N PRO A 217 6.91 13.15 12.50
CA PRO A 217 6.42 13.48 13.84
C PRO A 217 6.70 12.35 14.83
N ARG A 218 6.87 12.72 16.10
CA ARG A 218 7.02 11.71 17.16
C ARG A 218 5.77 10.84 17.23
N LEU A 219 5.96 9.53 17.11
CA LEU A 219 4.91 8.54 17.37
C LEU A 219 4.51 8.61 18.86
N ARG A 220 3.27 8.26 19.17
CA ARG A 220 2.85 8.09 20.57
C ARG A 220 3.77 7.09 21.26
N SER A 221 4.44 7.50 22.33
CA SER A 221 5.15 6.56 23.19
C SER A 221 4.11 5.59 23.76
N CYS A 222 4.35 4.31 23.60
CA CYS A 222 3.59 3.28 24.31
C CYS A 222 3.84 3.49 25.81
N ASN A 223 2.92 4.16 26.51
CA ASN A 223 2.97 4.22 27.96
C ASN A 223 2.76 2.79 28.47
N LYS A 224 3.83 2.16 28.94
CA LYS A 224 3.82 0.84 29.60
C LYS A 224 3.11 0.83 30.95
N ASN A 225 2.24 1.79 31.22
CA ASN A 225 1.48 1.90 32.46
C ASN A 225 0.00 1.78 32.18
N GLN A 226 -0.45 0.59 31.84
CA GLN A 226 -1.76 0.07 32.23
C GLN A 226 -1.54 -1.33 32.76
N GLN A 227 -1.33 -1.39 34.08
CA GLN A 227 -1.50 -2.59 34.87
C GLN A 227 -2.98 -2.95 34.95
#